data_de812b044a1f4cdb77c265ed7ab35c76
#
_entry.id   de812b044a1f4cdb77c265ed7ab35c76
#
_cell.length_a   1.000
_cell.length_b   1.000
_cell.length_c   1.000
_cell.angle_alpha   90.00
_cell.angle_beta   90.00
_cell.angle_gamma   90.00
#
_symmetry.space_group_name_H-M   'P 1'
#
loop_
_entity.id
_entity.type
_entity.pdbx_description
1 polymer ?
#
loop_
_entity_poly.entity_id
_entity_poly.type
_entity_poly.pdbx_seq_one_letter_code
_entity_poly.pdbx_strand_id
1 'polypeptide(L)'
;MTETTHIDADQQPEDDLPIIFRMPLELRWRDLDAFNHVNNANFMTFLEEARIRWFESTGAQWISEQIIPLLAAVQMNYRLPIPYPTPIYVELFAERIGNTSLTLGHRIVGDSDRVYADGNVVMVWVDRRDGRPVALPGGVRSAAEMG
;
A
#
# COMPACT_ATOMS: atom_id res chain seq x y z
N MET A 1 -21.46 -9.20 17.75
CA MET A 1 -22.02 -8.64 16.52
C MET A 1 -21.97 -7.13 16.51
N THR A 2 -22.16 -6.49 17.64
CA THR A 2 -22.06 -5.03 17.72
C THR A 2 -20.66 -4.52 17.49
N GLU A 3 -19.64 -5.34 17.74
CA GLU A 3 -18.25 -4.98 17.52
C GLU A 3 -17.97 -4.68 16.05
N THR A 4 -18.63 -5.38 15.14
CA THR A 4 -18.44 -5.19 13.71
C THR A 4 -18.82 -3.78 13.28
N THR A 5 -19.88 -3.23 13.86
CA THR A 5 -20.36 -1.89 13.57
C THR A 5 -19.34 -0.83 13.99
N HIS A 6 -18.68 -1.03 15.13
CA HIS A 6 -17.66 -0.12 15.61
C HIS A 6 -16.42 -0.09 14.70
N ILE A 7 -16.01 -1.28 14.21
CA ILE A 7 -14.87 -1.38 13.31
C ILE A 7 -15.15 -0.63 12.02
N ASP A 8 -16.35 -0.77 11.47
CA ASP A 8 -16.73 -0.11 10.24
C ASP A 8 -16.75 1.41 10.40
N ALA A 9 -17.20 1.90 11.53
CA ALA A 9 -17.26 3.32 11.82
C ALA A 9 -15.84 3.93 11.90
N ASP A 10 -14.92 3.18 12.49
CA ASP A 10 -13.54 3.64 12.64
C ASP A 10 -12.79 3.70 11.31
N GLN A 11 -13.27 2.95 10.30
CA GLN A 11 -12.62 2.91 8.99
C GLN A 11 -13.14 3.96 8.02
N GLN A 12 -14.22 4.65 8.36
CA GLN A 12 -14.83 5.63 7.46
C GLN A 12 -13.91 6.76 7.02
N PRO A 13 -13.06 7.34 7.89
CA PRO A 13 -12.15 8.39 7.45
C PRO A 13 -11.18 7.95 6.37
N GLU A 14 -10.81 6.66 6.37
CA GLU A 14 -9.89 6.13 5.36
C GLU A 14 -10.57 5.97 4.02
N ASP A 15 -11.85 5.62 4.03
CA ASP A 15 -12.63 5.43 2.81
C ASP A 15 -12.82 6.74 2.04
N ASP A 16 -12.72 7.88 2.73
CA ASP A 16 -12.90 9.19 2.13
C ASP A 16 -11.60 9.78 1.56
N LEU A 17 -10.46 9.11 1.78
CA LEU A 17 -9.18 9.60 1.27
C LEU A 17 -9.10 9.41 -0.25
N PRO A 18 -8.51 10.39 -0.94
CA PRO A 18 -8.33 10.24 -2.38
C PRO A 18 -7.30 9.17 -2.70
N ILE A 19 -7.55 8.46 -3.79
CA ILE A 19 -6.59 7.48 -4.31
C ILE A 19 -5.45 8.26 -4.95
N ILE A 20 -4.22 8.04 -4.47
CA ILE A 20 -3.04 8.69 -5.05
C ILE A 20 -2.42 7.85 -6.16
N PHE A 21 -2.71 6.56 -6.19
CA PHE A 21 -2.19 5.66 -7.22
C PHE A 21 -3.09 4.45 -7.34
N ARG A 22 -3.32 4.03 -8.56
CA ARG A 22 -4.09 2.80 -8.85
C ARG A 22 -3.34 2.00 -9.90
N MET A 23 -3.03 0.75 -9.57
CA MET A 23 -2.27 -0.13 -10.44
C MET A 23 -3.11 -1.35 -10.79
N PRO A 24 -3.44 -1.56 -12.09
CA PRO A 24 -4.02 -2.83 -12.49
C PRO A 24 -2.98 -3.93 -12.38
N LEU A 25 -3.41 -5.12 -11.98
CA LEU A 25 -2.51 -6.23 -11.80
C LEU A 25 -3.11 -7.48 -12.42
N GLU A 26 -2.33 -8.13 -13.28
CA GLU A 26 -2.72 -9.38 -13.89
C GLU A 26 -2.16 -10.53 -13.06
N LEU A 27 -3.05 -11.40 -12.58
CA LEU A 27 -2.65 -12.57 -11.82
C LEU A 27 -1.94 -13.59 -12.71
N ARG A 28 -0.94 -14.26 -12.14
CA ARG A 28 -0.24 -15.34 -12.79
C ARG A 28 -0.61 -16.65 -12.14
N TRP A 29 -0.55 -17.73 -12.92
CA TRP A 29 -0.79 -19.06 -12.40
C TRP A 29 0.04 -19.35 -11.15
N ARG A 30 1.29 -18.92 -11.14
CA ARG A 30 2.23 -19.14 -10.03
C ARG A 30 1.88 -18.37 -8.76
N ASP A 31 0.95 -17.42 -8.84
CA ASP A 31 0.52 -16.67 -7.67
C ASP A 31 -0.44 -17.45 -6.78
N LEU A 32 -0.91 -18.59 -7.26
CA LEU A 32 -1.90 -19.41 -6.58
C LEU A 32 -1.25 -20.41 -5.61
N ASP A 33 -2.01 -20.78 -4.58
CA ASP A 33 -1.63 -21.84 -3.65
C ASP A 33 -2.40 -23.13 -3.97
N ALA A 34 -2.26 -24.13 -3.09
CA ALA A 34 -2.90 -25.43 -3.27
C ALA A 34 -4.44 -25.37 -3.23
N PHE A 35 -5.00 -24.27 -2.71
CA PHE A 35 -6.44 -24.08 -2.64
C PHE A 35 -7.00 -23.34 -3.85
N ASN A 36 -6.16 -23.09 -4.85
CA ASN A 36 -6.53 -22.41 -6.08
C ASN A 36 -6.94 -20.96 -5.88
N HIS A 37 -6.43 -20.33 -4.86
CA HIS A 37 -6.57 -18.90 -4.58
C HIS A 37 -5.20 -18.26 -4.53
N VAL A 38 -5.14 -16.94 -4.69
CA VAL A 38 -3.87 -16.22 -4.56
C VAL A 38 -3.30 -16.46 -3.17
N ASN A 39 -2.03 -16.88 -3.13
CA ASN A 39 -1.33 -17.11 -1.87
C ASN A 39 -1.25 -15.80 -1.08
N ASN A 40 -1.55 -15.87 0.22
CA ASN A 40 -1.54 -14.69 1.09
C ASN A 40 -0.21 -13.94 1.06
N ALA A 41 0.90 -14.64 0.91
CA ALA A 41 2.22 -14.01 0.82
C ALA A 41 2.35 -13.10 -0.40
N ASN A 42 1.65 -13.42 -1.49
CA ASN A 42 1.71 -12.63 -2.71
C ASN A 42 0.97 -11.30 -2.60
N PHE A 43 0.03 -11.17 -1.67
CA PHE A 43 -0.63 -9.88 -1.42
C PHE A 43 0.41 -8.82 -1.07
N MET A 44 1.39 -9.17 -0.21
CA MET A 44 2.48 -8.26 0.15
C MET A 44 3.33 -7.90 -1.06
N THR A 45 3.61 -8.87 -1.93
CA THR A 45 4.38 -8.65 -3.15
C THR A 45 3.67 -7.67 -4.08
N PHE A 46 2.36 -7.81 -4.24
CA PHE A 46 1.57 -6.91 -5.07
C PHE A 46 1.60 -5.47 -4.53
N LEU A 47 1.50 -5.33 -3.22
CA LEU A 47 1.53 -4.03 -2.57
C LEU A 47 2.90 -3.37 -2.69
N GLU A 48 3.96 -4.13 -2.56
CA GLU A 48 5.33 -3.63 -2.73
C GLU A 48 5.53 -3.11 -4.16
N GLU A 49 5.09 -3.88 -5.15
CA GLU A 49 5.18 -3.47 -6.54
C GLU A 49 4.45 -2.14 -6.76
N ALA A 50 3.26 -1.99 -6.19
CA ALA A 50 2.49 -0.77 -6.32
C ALA A 50 3.20 0.43 -5.68
N ARG A 51 3.79 0.24 -4.50
CA ARG A 51 4.52 1.32 -3.83
C ARG A 51 5.70 1.80 -4.67
N ILE A 52 6.50 0.87 -5.18
CA ILE A 52 7.67 1.20 -5.98
C ILE A 52 7.25 1.94 -7.26
N ARG A 53 6.21 1.47 -7.92
CA ARG A 53 5.72 2.13 -9.13
C ARG A 53 5.17 3.53 -8.84
N TRP A 54 4.53 3.69 -7.70
CA TRP A 54 4.08 5.02 -7.29
C TRP A 54 5.28 5.96 -7.07
N PHE A 55 6.28 5.52 -6.31
CA PHE A 55 7.48 6.32 -6.08
C PHE A 55 8.10 6.74 -7.40
N GLU A 56 8.25 5.81 -8.33
CA GLU A 56 8.83 6.10 -9.64
C GLU A 56 7.98 7.08 -10.44
N SER A 57 6.67 6.99 -10.33
CA SER A 57 5.75 7.86 -11.05
C SER A 57 5.78 9.30 -10.55
N THR A 58 6.25 9.54 -9.34
CA THR A 58 6.28 10.89 -8.77
C THR A 58 7.35 11.77 -9.42
N GLY A 59 8.33 11.18 -10.06
CA GLY A 59 9.49 11.91 -10.57
C GLY A 59 10.44 12.42 -9.49
N ALA A 60 10.14 12.14 -8.22
CA ALA A 60 10.95 12.55 -7.10
C ALA A 60 12.13 11.61 -6.90
N GLN A 61 13.19 12.12 -6.30
CA GLN A 61 14.31 11.28 -5.88
C GLN A 61 13.98 10.66 -4.53
N TRP A 62 13.28 9.53 -4.57
CA TRP A 62 12.80 8.85 -3.37
C TRP A 62 13.84 7.90 -2.77
N ILE A 63 14.89 7.61 -3.51
CA ILE A 63 16.00 6.74 -3.11
C ILE A 63 17.29 7.31 -3.71
N SER A 64 18.40 7.21 -2.98
CA SER A 64 19.71 7.67 -3.44
C SER A 64 20.80 6.86 -2.75
N GLU A 65 22.07 7.26 -3.00
CA GLU A 65 23.19 6.66 -2.28
C GLU A 65 23.21 7.03 -0.80
N GLN A 66 22.53 8.12 -0.42
CA GLN A 66 22.51 8.60 0.95
C GLN A 66 21.29 8.15 1.74
N ILE A 67 20.12 8.05 1.08
CA ILE A 67 18.86 7.77 1.78
C ILE A 67 18.09 6.63 1.14
N ILE A 68 17.34 5.92 1.95
CA ILE A 68 16.49 4.82 1.50
C ILE A 68 15.24 4.74 2.37
N PRO A 69 14.07 4.47 1.77
CA PRO A 69 12.89 4.16 2.57
C PRO A 69 12.93 2.72 3.05
N LEU A 70 12.57 2.51 4.30
CA LEU A 70 12.44 1.18 4.90
C LEU A 70 10.99 0.96 5.31
N LEU A 71 10.55 -0.28 5.18
CA LEU A 71 9.24 -0.69 5.66
C LEU A 71 9.34 -0.89 7.17
N ALA A 72 8.68 -0.03 7.93
CA ALA A 72 8.75 -0.06 9.39
C ALA A 72 7.61 -0.85 10.01
N ALA A 73 6.44 -0.86 9.38
CA ALA A 73 5.27 -1.56 9.89
C ALA A 73 4.32 -1.91 8.76
N VAL A 74 3.60 -2.99 8.94
CA VAL A 74 2.58 -3.46 7.98
C VAL A 74 1.35 -3.87 8.76
N GLN A 75 0.19 -3.46 8.27
CA GLN A 75 -1.08 -3.98 8.73
C GLN A 75 -1.85 -4.46 7.51
N MET A 76 -2.34 -5.68 7.56
CA MET A 76 -3.03 -6.32 6.45
C MET A 76 -4.27 -7.05 6.97
N ASN A 77 -5.40 -6.76 6.36
CA ASN A 77 -6.63 -7.51 6.58
C ASN A 77 -6.97 -8.26 5.31
N TYR A 78 -7.06 -9.58 5.41
CA TYR A 78 -7.47 -10.44 4.30
C TYR A 78 -8.99 -10.60 4.39
N ARG A 79 -9.70 -9.95 3.47
CA ARG A 79 -11.18 -9.92 3.52
C ARG A 79 -11.81 -11.06 2.74
N LEU A 80 -11.29 -11.31 1.53
CA LEU A 80 -11.83 -12.32 0.62
C LEU A 80 -10.69 -13.01 -0.11
N PRO A 81 -10.79 -14.30 -0.40
CA PRO A 81 -9.83 -14.95 -1.27
C PRO A 81 -9.97 -14.45 -2.70
N ILE A 82 -8.86 -14.40 -3.42
CA ILE A 82 -8.85 -13.98 -4.83
C ILE A 82 -8.76 -15.23 -5.70
N PRO A 83 -9.81 -15.56 -6.44
CA PRO A 83 -9.77 -16.70 -7.36
C PRO A 83 -9.03 -16.33 -8.64
N TYR A 84 -8.55 -17.32 -9.35
CA TYR A 84 -7.90 -17.12 -10.64
C TYR A 84 -8.83 -17.62 -11.76
N PRO A 85 -8.95 -16.90 -12.87
CA PRO A 85 -8.44 -15.54 -13.10
C PRO A 85 -9.42 -14.48 -12.61
N THR A 86 -8.86 -13.38 -12.09
CA THR A 86 -9.67 -12.26 -11.61
C THR A 86 -8.92 -10.97 -11.89
N PRO A 87 -9.55 -9.98 -12.55
CA PRO A 87 -8.94 -8.66 -12.66
C PRO A 87 -8.88 -8.01 -11.28
N ILE A 88 -7.71 -7.53 -10.90
CA ILE A 88 -7.55 -6.83 -9.63
C ILE A 88 -6.76 -5.53 -9.83
N TYR A 89 -6.90 -4.66 -8.85
CA TYR A 89 -6.23 -3.36 -8.82
C TYR A 89 -5.70 -3.13 -7.42
N VAL A 90 -4.52 -2.53 -7.33
CA VAL A 90 -4.01 -2.04 -6.06
C VAL A 90 -4.25 -0.54 -6.03
N GLU A 91 -4.84 -0.07 -4.94
CA GLU A 91 -5.09 1.35 -4.70
C GLU A 91 -4.30 1.80 -3.49
N LEU A 92 -3.64 2.95 -3.60
CA LEU A 92 -2.84 3.54 -2.53
C LEU A 92 -3.42 4.88 -2.12
N PHE A 93 -3.30 5.18 -0.82
CA PHE A 93 -3.79 6.42 -0.20
C PHE A 93 -2.70 6.96 0.71
N ALA A 94 -2.59 8.29 0.81
CA ALA A 94 -1.71 8.89 1.82
C ALA A 94 -2.53 9.09 3.09
N GLU A 95 -2.31 8.26 4.10
CA GLU A 95 -3.04 8.35 5.36
C GLU A 95 -2.40 9.34 6.32
N ARG A 96 -1.06 9.36 6.35
CA ARG A 96 -0.35 10.25 7.22
C ARG A 96 0.99 10.61 6.61
N ILE A 97 1.29 11.89 6.55
CA ILE A 97 2.58 12.41 6.06
C ILE A 97 3.31 12.97 7.26
N GLY A 98 4.28 12.23 7.77
CA GLY A 98 5.08 12.63 8.91
C GLY A 98 6.33 13.37 8.50
N ASN A 99 7.20 13.63 9.46
CA ASN A 99 8.47 14.32 9.22
C ASN A 99 9.46 13.42 8.50
N THR A 100 9.58 12.18 8.97
CA THR A 100 10.52 11.18 8.45
C THR A 100 9.81 9.96 7.88
N SER A 101 8.48 9.91 7.97
CA SER A 101 7.70 8.74 7.63
C SER A 101 6.48 9.08 6.77
N LEU A 102 6.01 8.08 6.06
CA LEU A 102 4.79 8.15 5.26
C LEU A 102 3.98 6.90 5.53
N THR A 103 2.74 7.07 5.95
CA THR A 103 1.80 5.96 6.10
C THR A 103 0.93 5.91 4.85
N LEU A 104 1.08 4.82 4.11
CA LEU A 104 0.29 4.56 2.90
C LEU A 104 -0.80 3.54 3.22
N GLY A 105 -2.04 3.94 3.06
CA GLY A 105 -3.15 3.01 3.04
C GLY A 105 -3.15 2.25 1.73
N HIS A 106 -3.61 1.01 1.75
CA HIS A 106 -3.69 0.18 0.57
C HIS A 106 -4.96 -0.63 0.53
N ARG A 107 -5.44 -0.90 -0.68
CA ARG A 107 -6.51 -1.85 -0.92
C ARG A 107 -6.18 -2.67 -2.16
N ILE A 108 -6.55 -3.94 -2.12
CA ILE A 108 -6.59 -4.78 -3.31
C ILE A 108 -8.06 -4.98 -3.62
N VAL A 109 -8.48 -4.49 -4.78
CA VAL A 109 -9.90 -4.45 -5.15
C VAL A 109 -10.12 -5.14 -6.49
N GLY A 110 -11.33 -5.61 -6.69
CA GLY A 110 -11.77 -6.15 -7.96
C GLY A 110 -12.80 -5.24 -8.62
N ASP A 111 -13.45 -5.75 -9.62
CA ASP A 111 -14.58 -5.07 -10.24
C ASP A 111 -15.74 -5.00 -9.27
N SER A 112 -16.65 -4.03 -9.48
CA SER A 112 -17.85 -3.85 -8.64
C SER A 112 -17.52 -3.55 -7.18
N ASP A 113 -16.45 -2.81 -6.94
CA ASP A 113 -16.06 -2.33 -5.60
C ASP A 113 -15.76 -3.45 -4.60
N ARG A 114 -15.46 -4.64 -5.09
CA ARG A 114 -15.12 -5.77 -4.22
C ARG A 114 -13.74 -5.55 -3.61
N VAL A 115 -13.65 -5.61 -2.28
CA VAL A 115 -12.39 -5.45 -1.55
C VAL A 115 -11.90 -6.82 -1.10
N TYR A 116 -10.73 -7.22 -1.60
CA TYR A 116 -10.10 -8.49 -1.23
C TYR A 116 -9.20 -8.35 -0.01
N ALA A 117 -8.53 -7.21 0.10
CA ALA A 117 -7.64 -6.93 1.23
C ALA A 117 -7.51 -5.42 1.41
N ASP A 118 -7.20 -5.02 2.63
CA ASP A 118 -6.90 -3.62 2.95
C ASP A 118 -5.94 -3.54 4.13
N GLY A 119 -5.50 -2.33 4.45
CA GLY A 119 -4.59 -2.07 5.53
C GLY A 119 -3.69 -0.90 5.22
N ASN A 120 -2.50 -0.90 5.82
CA ASN A 120 -1.53 0.17 5.56
C ASN A 120 -0.10 -0.29 5.84
N VAL A 121 0.84 0.53 5.40
CA VAL A 121 2.24 0.37 5.71
C VAL A 121 2.80 1.70 6.20
N VAL A 122 3.81 1.62 7.05
CA VAL A 122 4.58 2.79 7.45
C VAL A 122 5.96 2.67 6.83
N MET A 123 6.32 3.67 6.02
CA MET A 123 7.63 3.77 5.39
C MET A 123 8.41 4.86 6.11
N VAL A 124 9.66 4.58 6.47
CA VAL A 124 10.54 5.54 7.14
C VAL A 124 11.78 5.74 6.29
N TRP A 125 12.12 6.99 6.01
CA TRP A 125 13.36 7.30 5.30
C TRP A 125 14.51 7.39 6.28
N VAL A 126 15.61 6.72 5.95
CA VAL A 126 16.79 6.66 6.82
C VAL A 126 18.05 6.96 6.02
N ASP A 127 19.07 7.41 6.73
CA ASP A 127 20.43 7.53 6.20
C ASP A 127 21.00 6.11 6.05
N ARG A 128 21.56 5.81 4.88
CA ARG A 128 22.10 4.47 4.61
C ARG A 128 23.29 4.13 5.48
N ARG A 129 24.04 5.14 5.95
CA ARG A 129 25.27 4.90 6.71
C ARG A 129 25.01 4.46 8.13
N ASP A 130 24.07 5.12 8.81
CA ASP A 130 23.86 4.91 10.24
C ASP A 130 22.45 4.47 10.61
N GLY A 131 21.54 4.41 9.61
CA GLY A 131 20.16 3.99 9.83
C GLY A 131 19.29 5.00 10.55
N ARG A 132 19.77 6.24 10.74
CA ARG A 132 19.00 7.26 11.44
C ARG A 132 17.90 7.81 10.53
N PRO A 133 16.73 8.11 11.09
CA PRO A 133 15.66 8.73 10.31
C PRO A 133 16.09 10.08 9.74
N VAL A 134 15.69 10.32 8.49
CA VAL A 134 15.91 11.57 7.79
C VAL A 134 14.58 12.11 7.28
N ALA A 135 14.57 13.37 6.90
CA ALA A 135 13.36 13.99 6.39
C ALA A 135 12.84 13.29 5.15
N LEU A 136 11.53 13.18 5.06
CA LEU A 136 10.85 12.69 3.86
C LEU A 136 11.26 13.54 2.65
N PRO A 137 11.65 12.93 1.53
CA PRO A 137 11.98 13.71 0.33
C PRO A 137 10.84 14.63 -0.07
N GLY A 138 11.17 15.89 -0.37
CA GLY A 138 10.16 16.92 -0.66
C GLY A 138 9.22 16.55 -1.81
N GLY A 139 9.77 15.91 -2.85
CA GLY A 139 8.97 15.49 -3.99
C GLY A 139 7.99 14.37 -3.65
N VAL A 140 8.38 13.46 -2.76
CA VAL A 140 7.48 12.40 -2.28
C VAL A 140 6.37 13.03 -1.44
N ARG A 141 6.72 13.95 -0.56
CA ARG A 141 5.75 14.70 0.25
C ARG A 141 4.73 15.40 -0.65
N SER A 142 5.21 16.13 -1.64
CA SER A 142 4.33 16.87 -2.54
C SER A 142 3.40 15.92 -3.30
N ALA A 143 3.90 14.81 -3.78
CA ALA A 143 3.09 13.82 -4.50
C ALA A 143 2.01 13.20 -3.59
N ALA A 144 2.36 12.93 -2.34
CA ALA A 144 1.41 12.37 -1.37
C ALA A 144 0.31 13.39 -1.01
N GLU A 145 0.68 14.68 -0.95
CA GLU A 145 -0.28 15.75 -0.64
C GLU A 145 -1.24 16.03 -1.79
N MET A 146 -0.88 15.68 -3.01
CA MET A 146 -1.69 15.92 -4.20
C MET A 146 -2.83 14.93 -4.37
N GLY A 147 -2.81 13.85 -3.62
CA GLY A 147 -3.81 12.80 -3.71
C GLY A 147 -5.22 13.20 -3.32
#